data_8ee917707d556cdff35269bc30436dfb
#
_entry.id   8ee917707d556cdff35269bc30436dfb
#
_cell.length_a   1.000
_cell.length_b   1.000
_cell.length_c   1.000
_cell.angle_alpha   90.00
_cell.angle_beta   90.00
_cell.angle_gamma   90.00
#
_symmetry.space_group_name_H-M   'P 1'
#
loop_
_entity.id
_entity.type
_entity.pdbx_description
1 polymer ?
#
loop_
_entity_poly.entity_id
_entity_poly.type
_entity_poly.pdbx_seq_one_letter_code
_entity_poly.pdbx_strand_id
1 'polypeptide(L)'
;MITPQQAIERLISNNELFYDEMTDLMRQIMSGQVPPEQIAAILTGLRIKVETVSEITAAAAVMREFATPVPVADKNGLVDIVGTGGDGAKTFNISTTAMFVAAAAGAKVAKHGGRSVSSSSGAADVVEQMGAKTDLSPEQVARTIEETSIGFMFAPNHHSAMRYVAPVRRSLGFRSIFNILGPLTNPAGAPNQLLGVFHKDLCGILSRVLQQLGSQHVLVVCGSDGLDEITLTGETYVAELKDGTIREYTISPEQFGLPLRRNLDEIKVADSRESLSMMNAVLAGEAGAARDIVLLNAAAALYAGNVASSLTEGMASAREAIDSGRAKAKQEEFIAATLKG
;
A
#
# COMPACT_ATOMS: atom_id res chain seq x y z
N MET A 1 -25.96 -6.53 18.40
CA MET A 1 -25.08 -5.33 18.48
C MET A 1 -24.23 -5.49 19.73
N ILE A 2 -22.91 -5.48 19.59
CA ILE A 2 -21.98 -5.58 20.73
C ILE A 2 -21.72 -4.20 21.32
N THR A 3 -21.64 -4.09 22.65
CA THR A 3 -21.20 -2.83 23.29
C THR A 3 -19.66 -2.79 23.37
N PRO A 4 -19.04 -1.59 23.42
CA PRO A 4 -17.59 -1.48 23.60
C PRO A 4 -17.08 -2.21 24.87
N GLN A 5 -17.84 -2.18 25.96
CA GLN A 5 -17.48 -2.90 27.20
C GLN A 5 -17.49 -4.40 27.01
N GLN A 6 -18.50 -4.97 26.35
CA GLN A 6 -18.55 -6.40 26.02
C GLN A 6 -17.40 -6.83 25.11
N ALA A 7 -17.05 -5.97 24.13
CA ALA A 7 -15.91 -6.22 23.26
C ALA A 7 -14.59 -6.25 24.05
N ILE A 8 -14.38 -5.29 24.96
CA ILE A 8 -13.20 -5.25 25.82
C ILE A 8 -13.14 -6.51 26.69
N GLU A 9 -14.24 -6.91 27.34
CA GLU A 9 -14.28 -8.11 28.18
C GLU A 9 -13.91 -9.40 27.41
N ARG A 10 -14.41 -9.53 26.17
CA ARG A 10 -14.01 -10.65 25.30
C ARG A 10 -12.52 -10.64 24.99
N LEU A 11 -11.98 -9.47 24.62
CA LEU A 11 -10.56 -9.34 24.25
C LEU A 11 -9.61 -9.61 25.42
N ILE A 12 -9.92 -9.11 26.63
CA ILE A 12 -9.12 -9.42 27.83
C ILE A 12 -9.21 -10.90 28.23
N SER A 13 -10.31 -11.57 27.90
CA SER A 13 -10.47 -13.03 28.06
C SER A 13 -9.83 -13.83 26.92
N ASN A 14 -9.05 -13.21 26.05
CA ASN A 14 -8.39 -13.80 24.88
C ASN A 14 -9.35 -14.45 23.89
N ASN A 15 -10.59 -13.97 23.81
CA ASN A 15 -11.59 -14.43 22.86
C ASN A 15 -11.66 -13.49 21.63
N GLU A 16 -11.85 -14.07 20.45
CA GLU A 16 -12.06 -13.30 19.23
C GLU A 16 -13.43 -12.60 19.23
N LEU A 17 -13.50 -11.51 18.48
CA LEU A 17 -14.76 -10.89 18.09
C LEU A 17 -15.23 -11.54 16.78
N PHE A 18 -16.48 -12.02 16.75
CA PHE A 18 -17.03 -12.53 15.51
C PHE A 18 -17.17 -11.41 14.46
N TYR A 19 -17.25 -11.79 13.19
CA TYR A 19 -17.31 -10.83 12.07
C TYR A 19 -18.35 -9.73 12.30
N ASP A 20 -19.59 -10.08 12.67
CA ASP A 20 -20.65 -9.11 12.89
C ASP A 20 -20.42 -8.22 14.12
N GLU A 21 -19.83 -8.79 15.17
CA GLU A 21 -19.48 -8.03 16.38
C GLU A 21 -18.37 -7.01 16.09
N MET A 22 -17.34 -7.42 15.36
CA MET A 22 -16.26 -6.50 14.96
C MET A 22 -16.76 -5.45 13.99
N THR A 23 -17.67 -5.80 13.06
CA THR A 23 -18.33 -4.86 12.17
C THR A 23 -19.12 -3.79 12.94
N ASP A 24 -19.96 -4.20 13.89
CA ASP A 24 -20.73 -3.28 14.74
C ASP A 24 -19.81 -2.36 15.56
N LEU A 25 -18.78 -2.95 16.18
CA LEU A 25 -17.81 -2.20 16.98
C LEU A 25 -17.06 -1.15 16.14
N MET A 26 -16.59 -1.54 14.97
CA MET A 26 -15.89 -0.63 14.07
C MET A 26 -16.79 0.50 13.58
N ARG A 27 -18.07 0.24 13.27
CA ARG A 27 -19.03 1.31 12.93
C ARG A 27 -19.22 2.30 14.05
N GLN A 28 -19.32 1.82 15.31
CA GLN A 28 -19.40 2.69 16.48
C GLN A 28 -18.13 3.55 16.64
N ILE A 29 -16.94 2.97 16.46
CA ILE A 29 -15.66 3.70 16.51
C ILE A 29 -15.59 4.75 15.41
N MET A 30 -15.87 4.34 14.15
CA MET A 30 -15.75 5.22 12.98
C MET A 30 -16.82 6.32 12.92
N SER A 31 -17.94 6.17 13.65
CA SER A 31 -18.94 7.22 13.84
C SER A 31 -18.70 8.10 15.08
N GLY A 32 -17.63 7.86 15.86
CA GLY A 32 -17.27 8.66 17.02
C GLY A 32 -18.13 8.40 18.26
N GLN A 33 -18.77 7.24 18.34
CA GLN A 33 -19.64 6.87 19.45
C GLN A 33 -18.88 6.22 20.62
N VAL A 34 -17.62 5.82 20.40
CA VAL A 34 -16.79 5.15 21.40
C VAL A 34 -15.79 6.15 22.00
N PRO A 35 -15.74 6.28 23.35
CA PRO A 35 -14.78 7.15 24.01
C PRO A 35 -13.32 6.73 23.75
N PRO A 36 -12.36 7.67 23.72
CA PRO A 36 -10.94 7.40 23.47
C PRO A 36 -10.34 6.32 24.36
N GLU A 37 -10.72 6.28 25.64
CA GLU A 37 -10.23 5.29 26.62
C GLU A 37 -10.66 3.88 26.25
N GLN A 38 -11.88 3.71 25.75
CA GLN A 38 -12.38 2.41 25.28
C GLN A 38 -11.75 2.03 23.95
N ILE A 39 -11.55 2.97 23.04
CA ILE A 39 -10.79 2.72 21.80
C ILE A 39 -9.38 2.23 22.15
N ALA A 40 -8.70 2.87 23.11
CA ALA A 40 -7.37 2.45 23.55
C ALA A 40 -7.38 1.02 24.13
N ALA A 41 -8.35 0.68 24.97
CA ALA A 41 -8.50 -0.65 25.54
C ALA A 41 -8.76 -1.73 24.43
N ILE A 42 -9.64 -1.41 23.47
CA ILE A 42 -9.95 -2.31 22.33
C ILE A 42 -8.70 -2.55 21.48
N LEU A 43 -7.98 -1.48 21.09
CA LEU A 43 -6.77 -1.62 20.27
C LEU A 43 -5.67 -2.40 20.99
N THR A 44 -5.53 -2.19 22.30
CA THR A 44 -4.58 -2.93 23.13
C THR A 44 -4.98 -4.41 23.25
N GLY A 45 -6.26 -4.69 23.48
CA GLY A 45 -6.79 -6.06 23.57
C GLY A 45 -6.62 -6.83 22.26
N LEU A 46 -6.98 -6.22 21.11
CA LEU A 46 -6.75 -6.81 19.79
C LEU A 46 -5.26 -7.11 19.56
N ARG A 47 -4.38 -6.18 19.92
CA ARG A 47 -2.93 -6.35 19.75
C ARG A 47 -2.35 -7.47 20.60
N ILE A 48 -2.80 -7.62 21.86
CA ILE A 48 -2.34 -8.67 22.78
C ILE A 48 -2.82 -10.04 22.30
N LYS A 49 -4.10 -10.14 21.93
CA LYS A 49 -4.72 -11.38 21.45
C LYS A 49 -4.17 -11.81 20.09
N VAL A 50 -3.69 -10.87 19.28
CA VAL A 50 -3.40 -10.99 17.85
C VAL A 50 -4.70 -11.09 17.04
N GLU A 51 -4.86 -10.21 16.08
CA GLU A 51 -6.06 -10.07 15.25
C GLU A 51 -6.24 -11.28 14.32
N THR A 52 -7.47 -11.77 14.21
CA THR A 52 -7.83 -12.86 13.27
C THR A 52 -8.14 -12.30 11.88
N VAL A 53 -8.08 -13.17 10.85
CA VAL A 53 -8.48 -12.82 9.49
C VAL A 53 -9.89 -12.26 9.45
N SER A 54 -10.82 -12.83 10.23
CA SER A 54 -12.21 -12.38 10.33
C SER A 54 -12.33 -10.96 10.90
N GLU A 55 -11.61 -10.67 12.00
CA GLU A 55 -11.58 -9.34 12.61
C GLU A 55 -10.98 -8.28 11.69
N ILE A 56 -9.86 -8.61 11.02
CA ILE A 56 -9.23 -7.68 10.06
C ILE A 56 -10.16 -7.42 8.87
N THR A 57 -10.81 -8.47 8.35
CA THR A 57 -11.75 -8.33 7.21
C THR A 57 -12.93 -7.44 7.58
N ALA A 58 -13.55 -7.67 8.75
CA ALA A 58 -14.67 -6.85 9.24
C ALA A 58 -14.26 -5.37 9.41
N ALA A 59 -13.10 -5.14 10.04
CA ALA A 59 -12.58 -3.79 10.22
C ALA A 59 -12.30 -3.08 8.89
N ALA A 60 -11.67 -3.77 7.94
CA ALA A 60 -11.39 -3.21 6.62
C ALA A 60 -12.67 -2.93 5.83
N ALA A 61 -13.67 -3.82 5.90
CA ALA A 61 -14.97 -3.62 5.25
C ALA A 61 -15.66 -2.35 5.76
N VAL A 62 -15.68 -2.12 7.08
CA VAL A 62 -16.24 -0.90 7.65
C VAL A 62 -15.44 0.35 7.26
N MET A 63 -14.10 0.27 7.24
CA MET A 63 -13.30 1.39 6.77
C MET A 63 -13.58 1.74 5.30
N ARG A 64 -13.82 0.75 4.43
CA ARG A 64 -14.26 0.97 3.04
C ARG A 64 -15.65 1.60 2.98
N GLU A 65 -16.58 1.19 3.86
CA GLU A 65 -17.93 1.78 3.98
C GLU A 65 -17.88 3.27 4.32
N PHE A 66 -16.96 3.68 5.21
CA PHE A 66 -16.79 5.06 5.65
C PHE A 66 -15.83 5.89 4.77
N ALA A 67 -15.16 5.28 3.81
CA ALA A 67 -14.27 5.99 2.91
C ALA A 67 -15.05 6.83 1.89
N THR A 68 -14.51 7.99 1.53
CA THR A 68 -15.00 8.77 0.39
C THR A 68 -14.49 8.10 -0.90
N PRO A 69 -15.36 7.49 -1.71
CA PRO A 69 -14.94 6.71 -2.87
C PRO A 69 -14.47 7.59 -4.03
N VAL A 70 -13.54 7.08 -4.83
CA VAL A 70 -13.14 7.66 -6.11
C VAL A 70 -13.91 6.97 -7.23
N PRO A 71 -14.70 7.71 -8.06
CA PRO A 71 -15.61 7.13 -9.06
C PRO A 71 -14.87 6.72 -10.33
N VAL A 72 -14.04 5.68 -10.27
CA VAL A 72 -13.38 5.11 -11.46
C VAL A 72 -14.38 4.26 -12.24
N ALA A 73 -14.60 4.61 -13.50
CA ALA A 73 -15.60 3.96 -14.36
C ALA A 73 -15.20 2.52 -14.73
N ASP A 74 -13.94 2.33 -15.16
CA ASP A 74 -13.39 1.01 -15.51
C ASP A 74 -12.27 0.63 -14.56
N LYS A 75 -12.57 -0.35 -13.70
CA LYS A 75 -11.61 -0.89 -12.71
C LYS A 75 -10.84 -2.11 -13.21
N ASN A 76 -11.06 -2.55 -14.44
CA ASN A 76 -10.31 -3.70 -14.99
C ASN A 76 -8.82 -3.36 -15.05
N GLY A 77 -8.00 -4.24 -14.48
CA GLY A 77 -6.55 -4.05 -14.42
C GLY A 77 -6.10 -2.91 -13.50
N LEU A 78 -7.01 -2.20 -12.82
CA LEU A 78 -6.64 -1.16 -11.86
C LEU A 78 -5.86 -1.78 -10.72
N VAL A 79 -4.66 -1.28 -10.45
CA VAL A 79 -3.75 -1.80 -9.42
C VAL A 79 -3.37 -0.73 -8.41
N ASP A 80 -3.35 -1.10 -7.13
CA ASP A 80 -2.72 -0.31 -6.07
C ASP A 80 -1.30 -0.82 -5.80
N ILE A 81 -0.36 0.09 -5.58
CA ILE A 81 1.02 -0.22 -5.20
C ILE A 81 1.28 0.43 -3.86
N VAL A 82 1.18 -0.34 -2.79
CA VAL A 82 1.16 0.21 -1.43
C VAL A 82 1.91 -0.68 -0.46
N GLY A 83 2.47 -0.09 0.60
CA GLY A 83 3.04 -0.81 1.73
C GLY A 83 2.35 -0.44 3.03
N THR A 84 2.48 -1.29 4.03
CA THR A 84 2.04 -1.00 5.41
C THR A 84 2.87 0.09 6.06
N GLY A 85 4.08 0.31 5.55
CA GLY A 85 5.06 1.15 6.20
C GLY A 85 5.59 0.51 7.49
N GLY A 86 6.45 1.27 8.19
CA GLY A 86 6.90 0.86 9.52
C GLY A 86 8.02 -0.18 9.53
N ASP A 87 8.63 -0.50 8.41
CA ASP A 87 9.79 -1.39 8.28
C ASP A 87 11.08 -0.79 8.88
N GLY A 88 11.13 0.54 9.02
CA GLY A 88 12.28 1.26 9.57
C GLY A 88 13.46 1.37 8.60
N ALA A 89 13.33 0.94 7.35
CA ALA A 89 14.41 0.88 6.38
C ALA A 89 14.89 2.26 5.90
N LYS A 90 14.04 3.29 5.98
CA LYS A 90 14.34 4.68 5.54
C LYS A 90 14.76 4.78 4.07
N THR A 91 14.28 3.88 3.23
CA THR A 91 14.53 3.90 1.79
C THR A 91 13.81 5.06 1.12
N PHE A 92 14.26 5.43 -0.09
CA PHE A 92 13.49 6.34 -0.94
C PHE A 92 12.12 5.72 -1.30
N ASN A 93 11.23 6.51 -1.90
CA ASN A 93 9.86 6.07 -2.18
C ASN A 93 9.79 5.09 -3.37
N ILE A 94 10.18 3.82 -3.12
CA ILE A 94 10.27 2.74 -4.12
C ILE A 94 8.92 2.56 -4.82
N SER A 95 7.85 2.29 -4.07
CA SER A 95 6.51 2.05 -4.62
C SER A 95 5.95 3.25 -5.39
N THR A 96 6.27 4.50 -4.97
CA THR A 96 5.86 5.69 -5.71
C THR A 96 6.64 5.85 -7.01
N THR A 97 7.92 5.47 -7.05
CA THR A 97 8.72 5.45 -8.29
C THR A 97 8.21 4.34 -9.23
N ALA A 98 7.96 3.15 -8.68
CA ALA A 98 7.41 2.01 -9.43
C ALA A 98 6.04 2.33 -10.07
N MET A 99 5.22 3.18 -9.45
CA MET A 99 3.95 3.66 -10.01
C MET A 99 4.13 4.28 -11.39
N PHE A 100 5.13 5.15 -11.57
CA PHE A 100 5.38 5.79 -12.87
C PHE A 100 5.89 4.82 -13.92
N VAL A 101 6.75 3.89 -13.51
CA VAL A 101 7.30 2.85 -14.39
C VAL A 101 6.18 1.88 -14.82
N ALA A 102 5.36 1.42 -13.89
CA ALA A 102 4.23 0.53 -14.19
C ALA A 102 3.20 1.19 -15.11
N ALA A 103 2.86 2.45 -14.85
CA ALA A 103 1.93 3.20 -15.69
C ALA A 103 2.49 3.45 -17.10
N ALA A 104 3.78 3.78 -17.24
CA ALA A 104 4.45 3.92 -18.51
C ALA A 104 4.52 2.61 -19.31
N ALA A 105 4.48 1.47 -18.62
CA ALA A 105 4.44 0.13 -19.21
C ALA A 105 2.99 -0.37 -19.45
N GLY A 106 1.96 0.44 -19.19
CA GLY A 106 0.56 0.17 -19.54
C GLY A 106 -0.37 -0.18 -18.39
N ALA A 107 0.08 -0.17 -17.14
CA ALA A 107 -0.80 -0.38 -15.99
C ALA A 107 -1.66 0.86 -15.71
N LYS A 108 -2.89 0.65 -15.20
CA LYS A 108 -3.68 1.70 -14.56
C LYS A 108 -3.42 1.66 -13.06
N VAL A 109 -2.81 2.68 -12.49
CA VAL A 109 -2.41 2.70 -11.09
C VAL A 109 -3.28 3.67 -10.28
N ALA A 110 -3.94 3.16 -9.24
CA ALA A 110 -4.67 3.96 -8.26
C ALA A 110 -3.96 3.84 -6.91
N LYS A 111 -2.92 4.66 -6.72
CA LYS A 111 -2.09 4.58 -5.52
C LYS A 111 -2.74 5.30 -4.35
N HIS A 112 -2.95 4.56 -3.26
CA HIS A 112 -3.36 5.09 -1.98
C HIS A 112 -2.14 5.33 -1.09
N GLY A 113 -2.04 6.50 -0.47
CA GLY A 113 -0.87 6.81 0.35
C GLY A 113 -1.06 8.01 1.27
N GLY A 114 -0.20 8.08 2.29
CA GLY A 114 -0.19 9.15 3.28
C GLY A 114 1.15 9.84 3.40
N ARG A 115 1.23 10.76 4.38
CA ARG A 115 2.50 11.33 4.83
C ARG A 115 3.25 10.35 5.71
N SER A 116 4.54 10.54 5.82
CA SER A 116 5.37 9.76 6.74
C SER A 116 4.91 9.93 8.19
N VAL A 117 4.89 8.81 8.92
CA VAL A 117 4.70 8.78 10.38
C VAL A 117 5.99 8.33 11.08
N SER A 118 6.74 7.43 10.47
CA SER A 118 7.94 6.79 11.03
C SER A 118 9.12 6.70 10.06
N SER A 119 8.90 6.91 8.77
CA SER A 119 9.93 6.92 7.72
C SER A 119 10.43 8.34 7.43
N SER A 120 11.51 8.46 6.65
CA SER A 120 12.10 9.76 6.25
C SER A 120 11.26 10.49 5.19
N SER A 121 10.45 9.76 4.39
CA SER A 121 9.62 10.32 3.33
C SER A 121 8.38 9.45 3.11
N GLY A 122 7.19 10.01 3.25
CA GLY A 122 5.93 9.36 2.88
C GLY A 122 5.61 9.55 1.40
N ALA A 123 4.66 8.77 0.89
CA ALA A 123 4.26 8.88 -0.53
C ALA A 123 3.73 10.26 -0.87
N ALA A 124 2.90 10.86 -0.02
CA ALA A 124 2.36 12.21 -0.24
C ALA A 124 3.46 13.27 -0.17
N ASP A 125 4.46 13.10 0.73
CA ASP A 125 5.54 14.08 0.89
C ASP A 125 6.36 14.19 -0.41
N VAL A 126 6.68 13.07 -1.06
CA VAL A 126 7.45 13.08 -2.30
C VAL A 126 6.59 13.50 -3.50
N VAL A 127 5.28 13.17 -3.52
CA VAL A 127 4.35 13.63 -4.57
C VAL A 127 4.20 15.14 -4.55
N GLU A 128 4.09 15.75 -3.38
CA GLU A 128 4.08 17.21 -3.24
C GLU A 128 5.44 17.83 -3.57
N GLN A 129 6.53 17.18 -3.15
CA GLN A 129 7.90 17.67 -3.44
C GLN A 129 8.19 17.71 -4.95
N MET A 130 7.60 16.80 -5.75
CA MET A 130 7.73 16.85 -7.23
C MET A 130 6.85 17.92 -7.89
N GLY A 131 5.98 18.62 -7.13
CA GLY A 131 5.12 19.69 -7.62
C GLY A 131 3.72 19.24 -8.03
N ALA A 132 3.32 17.99 -7.77
CA ALA A 132 1.97 17.52 -8.00
C ALA A 132 1.05 17.90 -6.82
N LYS A 133 -0.24 18.13 -7.09
CA LYS A 133 -1.24 18.35 -6.05
C LYS A 133 -1.72 17.02 -5.46
N THR A 134 -1.86 16.98 -4.14
CA THR A 134 -2.41 15.84 -3.39
C THR A 134 -3.81 16.09 -2.82
N ASP A 135 -4.27 17.34 -2.85
CA ASP A 135 -5.56 17.78 -2.33
C ASP A 135 -6.69 17.75 -3.39
N LEU A 136 -6.61 16.79 -4.31
CA LEU A 136 -7.59 16.60 -5.37
C LEU A 136 -8.91 16.04 -4.81
N SER A 137 -10.05 16.46 -5.42
CA SER A 137 -11.34 15.83 -5.17
C SER A 137 -11.37 14.40 -5.75
N PRO A 138 -12.30 13.53 -5.27
CA PRO A 138 -12.45 12.19 -5.84
C PRO A 138 -12.64 12.16 -7.36
N GLU A 139 -13.40 13.12 -7.91
CA GLU A 139 -13.65 13.25 -9.36
C GLU A 139 -12.39 13.68 -10.10
N GLN A 140 -11.59 14.56 -9.49
CA GLN A 140 -10.31 14.98 -10.05
C GLN A 140 -9.31 13.82 -10.07
N VAL A 141 -9.26 13.00 -9.00
CA VAL A 141 -8.44 11.78 -8.98
C VAL A 141 -8.89 10.80 -10.07
N ALA A 142 -10.20 10.56 -10.21
CA ALA A 142 -10.73 9.69 -11.26
C ALA A 142 -10.31 10.18 -12.66
N ARG A 143 -10.39 11.50 -12.91
CA ARG A 143 -9.94 12.12 -14.15
C ARG A 143 -8.43 11.92 -14.38
N THR A 144 -7.58 12.08 -13.35
CA THR A 144 -6.13 11.85 -13.52
C THR A 144 -5.84 10.40 -13.88
N ILE A 145 -6.59 9.42 -13.34
CA ILE A 145 -6.48 8.01 -13.75
C ILE A 145 -6.84 7.84 -15.22
N GLU A 146 -7.90 8.46 -15.69
CA GLU A 146 -8.34 8.37 -17.09
C GLU A 146 -7.35 9.02 -18.05
N GLU A 147 -6.84 10.21 -17.70
CA GLU A 147 -5.93 10.98 -18.57
C GLU A 147 -4.51 10.39 -18.59
N THR A 148 -4.00 9.93 -17.44
CA THR A 148 -2.57 9.59 -17.27
C THR A 148 -2.31 8.14 -16.91
N SER A 149 -3.36 7.35 -16.66
CA SER A 149 -3.28 6.02 -16.06
C SER A 149 -2.74 6.01 -14.63
N ILE A 150 -2.69 7.18 -13.95
CA ILE A 150 -2.25 7.32 -12.56
C ILE A 150 -3.23 8.18 -11.79
N GLY A 151 -3.64 7.72 -10.61
CA GLY A 151 -4.28 8.54 -9.58
C GLY A 151 -3.58 8.37 -8.24
N PHE A 152 -3.35 9.48 -7.56
CA PHE A 152 -2.84 9.48 -6.20
C PHE A 152 -3.95 9.92 -5.24
N MET A 153 -4.27 9.04 -4.28
CA MET A 153 -5.30 9.26 -3.27
C MET A 153 -4.64 9.55 -1.93
N PHE A 154 -4.68 10.81 -1.50
CA PHE A 154 -4.15 11.20 -0.20
C PHE A 154 -5.07 10.69 0.92
N ALA A 155 -4.59 9.75 1.72
CA ALA A 155 -5.39 9.00 2.69
C ALA A 155 -6.27 9.89 3.62
N PRO A 156 -5.81 11.03 4.18
CA PRO A 156 -6.65 11.89 5.00
C PRO A 156 -7.89 12.45 4.29
N ASN A 157 -7.84 12.67 2.97
CA ASN A 157 -8.98 13.20 2.21
C ASN A 157 -10.10 12.16 2.04
N HIS A 158 -9.75 10.87 2.08
CA HIS A 158 -10.69 9.78 1.85
C HIS A 158 -11.18 9.10 3.13
N HIS A 159 -10.42 9.20 4.23
CA HIS A 159 -10.71 8.50 5.49
C HIS A 159 -10.94 9.49 6.64
N SER A 160 -11.91 10.39 6.50
CA SER A 160 -12.21 11.43 7.48
C SER A 160 -12.56 10.88 8.88
N ALA A 161 -13.16 9.70 8.94
CA ALA A 161 -13.51 9.01 10.18
C ALA A 161 -12.27 8.63 11.04
N MET A 162 -11.08 8.56 10.44
CA MET A 162 -9.84 8.34 11.19
C MET A 162 -9.54 9.42 12.22
N ARG A 163 -10.18 10.59 12.16
CA ARG A 163 -10.08 11.65 13.19
C ARG A 163 -10.41 11.17 14.60
N TYR A 164 -11.29 10.18 14.73
CA TYR A 164 -11.67 9.62 16.04
C TYR A 164 -10.61 8.67 16.61
N VAL A 165 -9.79 8.07 15.76
CA VAL A 165 -8.81 7.04 16.11
C VAL A 165 -7.37 7.58 16.14
N ALA A 166 -7.04 8.52 15.28
CA ALA A 166 -5.67 9.02 15.12
C ALA A 166 -5.04 9.59 16.41
N PRO A 167 -5.76 10.35 17.27
CA PRO A 167 -5.20 10.80 18.54
C PRO A 167 -4.86 9.64 19.48
N VAL A 168 -5.74 8.63 19.57
CA VAL A 168 -5.55 7.44 20.40
C VAL A 168 -4.33 6.65 19.93
N ARG A 169 -4.20 6.40 18.63
CA ARG A 169 -3.04 5.72 18.05
C ARG A 169 -1.72 6.42 18.37
N ARG A 170 -1.69 7.76 18.27
CA ARG A 170 -0.50 8.55 18.65
C ARG A 170 -0.14 8.40 20.12
N SER A 171 -1.15 8.41 20.99
CA SER A 171 -0.96 8.26 22.43
C SER A 171 -0.46 6.87 22.82
N LEU A 172 -0.95 5.82 22.14
CA LEU A 172 -0.54 4.44 22.40
C LEU A 172 0.91 4.16 21.97
N GLY A 173 1.39 4.76 20.88
CA GLY A 173 2.77 4.66 20.42
C GLY A 173 3.22 3.28 19.90
N PHE A 174 2.34 2.28 19.88
CA PHE A 174 2.62 0.95 19.32
C PHE A 174 1.78 0.67 18.07
N ARG A 175 2.19 -0.37 17.31
CA ARG A 175 1.45 -0.82 16.13
C ARG A 175 0.15 -1.52 16.54
N SER A 176 -0.97 -1.07 15.99
CA SER A 176 -2.31 -1.67 16.18
C SER A 176 -2.84 -2.16 14.82
N ILE A 177 -4.03 -2.74 14.82
CA ILE A 177 -4.74 -3.17 13.61
C ILE A 177 -4.76 -2.08 12.51
N PHE A 178 -4.84 -0.81 12.87
CA PHE A 178 -4.83 0.31 11.91
C PHE A 178 -3.52 0.47 11.12
N ASN A 179 -2.44 -0.20 11.52
CA ASN A 179 -1.20 -0.19 10.73
C ASN A 179 -1.28 -1.12 9.50
N ILE A 180 -2.19 -2.08 9.51
CA ILE A 180 -2.41 -3.01 8.39
C ILE A 180 -3.71 -2.71 7.62
N LEU A 181 -4.62 -1.92 8.18
CA LEU A 181 -5.91 -1.62 7.53
C LEU A 181 -5.79 -0.64 6.35
N GLY A 182 -4.86 0.33 6.42
CA GLY A 182 -4.71 1.35 5.38
C GLY A 182 -4.62 0.76 3.96
N PRO A 183 -3.69 -0.16 3.69
CA PRO A 183 -3.56 -0.80 2.38
C PRO A 183 -4.78 -1.60 1.91
N LEU A 184 -5.66 -2.01 2.84
CA LEU A 184 -6.86 -2.80 2.53
C LEU A 184 -8.07 -1.94 2.13
N THR A 185 -7.92 -0.62 2.11
CA THR A 185 -9.05 0.33 2.04
C THR A 185 -8.90 1.35 0.92
N ASN A 186 -8.36 0.92 -0.22
CA ASN A 186 -8.18 1.76 -1.40
C ASN A 186 -9.49 2.42 -1.84
N PRO A 187 -9.59 3.77 -1.89
CA PRO A 187 -10.84 4.48 -2.20
C PRO A 187 -11.34 4.30 -3.63
N ALA A 188 -10.46 3.96 -4.59
CA ALA A 188 -10.86 3.65 -5.96
C ALA A 188 -11.41 2.21 -6.08
N GLY A 189 -11.27 1.40 -5.03
CA GLY A 189 -11.68 0.00 -5.04
C GLY A 189 -10.90 -0.83 -6.06
N ALA A 190 -9.58 -0.60 -6.16
CA ALA A 190 -8.71 -1.35 -7.05
C ALA A 190 -8.81 -2.86 -6.75
N PRO A 191 -9.15 -3.71 -7.75
CA PRO A 191 -9.29 -5.14 -7.54
C PRO A 191 -7.94 -5.85 -7.45
N ASN A 192 -6.88 -5.20 -7.89
CA ASN A 192 -5.52 -5.76 -7.94
C ASN A 192 -4.58 -4.95 -7.06
N GLN A 193 -3.53 -5.61 -6.54
CA GLN A 193 -2.65 -4.95 -5.59
C GLN A 193 -1.26 -5.58 -5.52
N LEU A 194 -0.23 -4.75 -5.46
CA LEU A 194 1.07 -5.11 -4.87
C LEU A 194 1.10 -4.49 -3.47
N LEU A 195 1.08 -5.35 -2.45
CA LEU A 195 1.05 -4.95 -1.04
C LEU A 195 2.33 -5.39 -0.32
N GLY A 196 3.15 -4.43 0.06
CA GLY A 196 4.28 -4.69 0.94
C GLY A 196 3.89 -4.73 2.43
N VAL A 197 4.45 -5.66 3.18
CA VAL A 197 4.20 -5.80 4.62
C VAL A 197 5.52 -5.91 5.40
N PHE A 198 5.52 -5.35 6.63
CA PHE A 198 6.70 -5.29 7.48
C PHE A 198 7.05 -6.63 8.19
N HIS A 199 6.24 -7.68 8.02
CA HIS A 199 6.49 -9.00 8.61
C HIS A 199 5.92 -10.11 7.73
N LYS A 200 6.69 -11.17 7.53
CA LYS A 200 6.32 -12.29 6.64
C LYS A 200 5.00 -12.98 6.99
N ASP A 201 4.68 -13.10 8.29
CA ASP A 201 3.45 -13.76 8.73
C ASP A 201 2.20 -13.01 8.27
N LEU A 202 2.31 -11.72 7.95
CA LEU A 202 1.22 -10.94 7.39
C LEU A 202 0.93 -11.28 5.92
N CYS A 203 1.87 -11.88 5.19
CA CYS A 203 1.65 -12.18 3.77
C CYS A 203 0.44 -13.08 3.56
N GLY A 204 0.41 -14.25 4.20
CA GLY A 204 -0.71 -15.18 4.11
C GLY A 204 -2.00 -14.67 4.78
N ILE A 205 -1.88 -13.89 5.87
CA ILE A 205 -3.04 -13.32 6.57
C ILE A 205 -3.73 -12.30 5.67
N LEU A 206 -2.99 -11.30 5.16
CA LEU A 206 -3.60 -10.21 4.38
C LEU A 206 -4.04 -10.66 2.98
N SER A 207 -3.42 -11.68 2.39
CA SER A 207 -3.92 -12.26 1.14
C SER A 207 -5.31 -12.91 1.33
N ARG A 208 -5.55 -13.60 2.47
CA ARG A 208 -6.87 -14.16 2.84
C ARG A 208 -7.89 -13.06 3.12
N VAL A 209 -7.48 -11.99 3.80
CA VAL A 209 -8.35 -10.82 4.03
C VAL A 209 -8.77 -10.20 2.71
N LEU A 210 -7.82 -9.95 1.80
CA LEU A 210 -8.11 -9.38 0.49
C LEU A 210 -8.98 -10.30 -0.38
N GLN A 211 -8.80 -11.63 -0.29
CA GLN A 211 -9.69 -12.60 -0.92
C GLN A 211 -11.13 -12.44 -0.42
N GLN A 212 -11.34 -12.37 0.91
CA GLN A 212 -12.67 -12.17 1.51
C GLN A 212 -13.27 -10.80 1.16
N LEU A 213 -12.44 -9.78 0.93
CA LEU A 213 -12.86 -8.45 0.48
C LEU A 213 -13.10 -8.36 -1.03
N GLY A 214 -12.95 -9.46 -1.78
CA GLY A 214 -13.27 -9.55 -3.21
C GLY A 214 -12.17 -9.10 -4.16
N SER A 215 -10.92 -9.01 -3.70
CA SER A 215 -9.78 -8.72 -4.58
C SER A 215 -9.54 -9.87 -5.57
N GLN A 216 -8.96 -9.55 -6.74
CA GLN A 216 -8.82 -10.48 -7.86
C GLN A 216 -7.39 -11.02 -8.01
N HIS A 217 -6.40 -10.13 -8.13
CA HIS A 217 -5.00 -10.51 -8.28
C HIS A 217 -4.15 -9.64 -7.34
N VAL A 218 -3.57 -10.27 -6.33
CA VAL A 218 -2.82 -9.59 -5.27
C VAL A 218 -1.52 -10.32 -5.02
N LEU A 219 -0.44 -9.57 -4.92
CA LEU A 219 0.82 -10.03 -4.36
C LEU A 219 1.05 -9.34 -3.01
N VAL A 220 1.00 -10.09 -1.92
CA VAL A 220 1.43 -9.59 -0.61
C VAL A 220 2.86 -10.02 -0.39
N VAL A 221 3.76 -9.07 -0.22
CA VAL A 221 5.21 -9.30 -0.24
C VAL A 221 5.91 -8.81 1.02
N CYS A 222 6.98 -9.51 1.43
CA CYS A 222 7.84 -9.11 2.54
C CYS A 222 9.27 -9.54 2.24
N GLY A 223 10.20 -8.60 2.20
CA GLY A 223 11.62 -8.91 2.10
C GLY A 223 12.11 -9.71 3.32
N SER A 224 13.07 -10.62 3.11
CA SER A 224 13.70 -11.37 4.22
C SER A 224 14.45 -10.46 5.20
N ASP A 225 14.76 -9.24 4.80
CA ASP A 225 15.31 -8.16 5.62
C ASP A 225 14.24 -7.33 6.36
N GLY A 226 12.96 -7.67 6.21
CA GLY A 226 11.82 -6.98 6.82
C GLY A 226 11.32 -5.78 6.03
N LEU A 227 11.85 -5.55 4.83
CA LEU A 227 11.39 -4.48 3.93
C LEU A 227 9.96 -4.76 3.47
N ASP A 228 9.08 -3.75 3.48
CA ASP A 228 7.72 -3.83 2.94
C ASP A 228 7.65 -3.59 1.41
N GLU A 229 8.62 -4.17 0.70
CA GLU A 229 8.78 -4.18 -0.76
C GLU A 229 9.46 -5.49 -1.19
N ILE A 230 9.57 -5.75 -2.48
CA ILE A 230 10.46 -6.80 -3.01
C ILE A 230 11.90 -6.32 -2.86
N THR A 231 12.68 -7.05 -2.06
CA THR A 231 14.04 -6.62 -1.66
C THR A 231 15.11 -7.04 -2.67
N LEU A 232 16.30 -6.39 -2.56
CA LEU A 232 17.53 -6.78 -3.27
C LEU A 232 18.51 -7.57 -2.39
N THR A 233 18.25 -7.69 -1.08
CA THR A 233 19.25 -8.24 -0.14
C THR A 233 19.08 -9.72 0.14
N GLY A 234 18.07 -10.35 -0.42
CA GLY A 234 17.76 -11.76 -0.20
C GLY A 234 16.46 -12.18 -0.85
N GLU A 235 15.87 -13.22 -0.29
CA GLU A 235 14.54 -13.67 -0.72
C GLU A 235 13.44 -12.69 -0.30
N THR A 236 12.38 -12.65 -1.09
CA THR A 236 11.11 -12.00 -0.73
C THR A 236 10.05 -13.07 -0.60
N TYR A 237 9.34 -13.10 0.52
CA TYR A 237 8.16 -13.92 0.72
C TYR A 237 6.99 -13.32 -0.05
N VAL A 238 6.25 -14.16 -0.76
CA VAL A 238 5.08 -13.78 -1.57
C VAL A 238 3.90 -14.65 -1.20
N ALA A 239 2.76 -14.03 -0.87
CA ALA A 239 1.47 -14.69 -0.86
C ALA A 239 0.64 -14.09 -2.00
N GLU A 240 0.46 -14.87 -3.05
CA GLU A 240 -0.25 -14.48 -4.26
C GLU A 240 -1.69 -14.98 -4.21
N LEU A 241 -2.65 -14.05 -4.30
CA LEU A 241 -4.04 -14.35 -4.61
C LEU A 241 -4.24 -14.17 -6.12
N LYS A 242 -4.62 -15.22 -6.82
CA LYS A 242 -4.96 -15.19 -8.23
C LYS A 242 -6.02 -16.23 -8.54
N ASP A 243 -7.01 -15.86 -9.34
CA ASP A 243 -8.11 -16.75 -9.74
C ASP A 243 -8.77 -17.46 -8.54
N GLY A 244 -8.96 -16.72 -7.43
CA GLY A 244 -9.57 -17.22 -6.20
C GLY A 244 -8.68 -18.16 -5.38
N THR A 245 -7.44 -18.40 -5.80
CA THR A 245 -6.49 -19.31 -5.12
C THR A 245 -5.34 -18.52 -4.52
N ILE A 246 -4.93 -18.87 -3.30
CA ILE A 246 -3.75 -18.30 -2.65
C ILE A 246 -2.60 -19.30 -2.73
N ARG A 247 -1.43 -18.82 -3.19
CA ARG A 247 -0.16 -19.57 -3.24
C ARG A 247 0.90 -18.79 -2.48
N GLU A 248 1.70 -19.48 -1.71
CA GLU A 248 2.82 -18.89 -0.95
C GLU A 248 4.13 -19.46 -1.51
N TYR A 249 5.07 -18.56 -1.82
CA TYR A 249 6.39 -18.93 -2.39
C TYR A 249 7.41 -17.83 -2.08
N THR A 250 8.67 -18.05 -2.46
CA THR A 250 9.73 -17.03 -2.40
C THR A 250 10.26 -16.71 -3.78
N ILE A 251 10.71 -15.48 -3.95
CA ILE A 251 11.46 -15.01 -5.11
C ILE A 251 12.77 -14.37 -4.67
N SER A 252 13.77 -14.37 -5.55
CA SER A 252 15.04 -13.66 -5.32
C SER A 252 15.41 -12.79 -6.52
N PRO A 253 16.20 -11.71 -6.32
CA PRO A 253 16.66 -10.84 -7.41
C PRO A 253 17.38 -11.59 -8.53
N GLU A 254 18.14 -12.62 -8.20
CA GLU A 254 18.93 -13.42 -9.14
C GLU A 254 18.06 -14.12 -10.18
N GLN A 255 16.83 -14.53 -9.84
CA GLN A 255 15.85 -15.12 -10.76
C GLN A 255 15.50 -14.16 -11.92
N PHE A 256 15.72 -12.86 -11.71
CA PHE A 256 15.42 -11.80 -12.67
C PHE A 256 16.70 -11.15 -13.25
N GLY A 257 17.85 -11.79 -13.06
CA GLY A 257 19.14 -11.32 -13.57
C GLY A 257 19.69 -10.10 -12.83
N LEU A 258 19.24 -9.85 -11.59
CA LEU A 258 19.74 -8.78 -10.74
C LEU A 258 20.68 -9.35 -9.67
N PRO A 259 21.76 -8.63 -9.31
CA PRO A 259 22.68 -9.08 -8.28
C PRO A 259 22.07 -8.93 -6.89
N LEU A 260 22.37 -9.88 -5.99
CA LEU A 260 22.12 -9.68 -4.56
C LEU A 260 22.97 -8.53 -4.03
N ARG A 261 22.36 -7.67 -3.23
CA ARG A 261 23.03 -6.59 -2.53
C ARG A 261 23.29 -6.99 -1.07
N ARG A 262 24.42 -6.53 -0.53
CA ARG A 262 24.77 -6.81 0.87
C ARG A 262 23.82 -6.11 1.87
N ASN A 263 23.38 -4.91 1.52
CA ASN A 263 22.45 -4.08 2.29
C ASN A 263 21.78 -3.07 1.36
N LEU A 264 20.88 -2.25 1.92
CA LEU A 264 20.13 -1.20 1.22
C LEU A 264 20.67 0.22 1.46
N ASP A 265 21.92 0.37 1.94
CA ASP A 265 22.45 1.69 2.32
C ASP A 265 22.50 2.67 1.14
N GLU A 266 22.72 2.17 -0.08
CA GLU A 266 22.76 2.98 -1.31
C GLU A 266 21.42 3.62 -1.66
N ILE A 267 20.30 3.15 -1.08
CA ILE A 267 18.95 3.63 -1.38
C ILE A 267 18.26 4.27 -0.17
N LYS A 268 18.97 4.48 0.93
CA LYS A 268 18.47 5.23 2.08
C LYS A 268 18.51 6.73 1.82
N VAL A 269 17.52 7.42 2.36
CA VAL A 269 17.37 8.87 2.22
C VAL A 269 17.05 9.52 3.56
N ALA A 270 17.46 10.77 3.73
CA ALA A 270 17.17 11.53 4.94
C ALA A 270 15.81 12.25 4.90
N ASP A 271 15.35 12.66 3.72
CA ASP A 271 14.10 13.41 3.54
C ASP A 271 13.47 13.19 2.14
N SER A 272 12.33 13.85 1.90
CA SER A 272 11.61 13.77 0.63
C SER A 272 12.35 14.40 -0.55
N ARG A 273 13.28 15.32 -0.32
CA ARG A 273 14.08 15.94 -1.40
C ARG A 273 15.14 14.98 -1.91
N GLU A 274 15.83 14.28 -0.99
CA GLU A 274 16.75 13.21 -1.38
C GLU A 274 16.01 12.08 -2.08
N SER A 275 14.81 11.71 -1.58
CA SER A 275 13.97 10.71 -2.21
C SER A 275 13.58 11.12 -3.62
N LEU A 276 13.13 12.35 -3.86
CA LEU A 276 12.80 12.85 -5.20
C LEU A 276 14.02 12.86 -6.12
N SER A 277 15.20 13.26 -5.62
CA SER A 277 16.44 13.23 -6.40
C SER A 277 16.74 11.81 -6.90
N MET A 278 16.64 10.82 -6.01
CA MET A 278 16.86 9.40 -6.35
C MET A 278 15.79 8.88 -7.33
N MET A 279 14.51 9.22 -7.11
CA MET A 279 13.42 8.90 -8.04
C MET A 279 13.72 9.43 -9.45
N ASN A 280 14.13 10.70 -9.56
CA ASN A 280 14.44 11.32 -10.84
C ASN A 280 15.64 10.66 -11.54
N ALA A 281 16.67 10.25 -10.79
CA ALA A 281 17.80 9.49 -11.30
C ALA A 281 17.36 8.13 -11.89
N VAL A 282 16.51 7.40 -11.16
CA VAL A 282 15.92 6.13 -11.64
C VAL A 282 15.11 6.34 -12.92
N LEU A 283 14.20 7.33 -12.93
CA LEU A 283 13.34 7.61 -14.08
C LEU A 283 14.14 8.16 -15.30
N ALA A 284 15.32 8.72 -15.06
CA ALA A 284 16.26 9.11 -16.10
C ALA A 284 17.13 7.93 -16.62
N GLY A 285 16.98 6.74 -16.05
CA GLY A 285 17.68 5.54 -16.49
C GLY A 285 19.01 5.29 -15.80
N GLU A 286 19.37 6.02 -14.74
CA GLU A 286 20.62 5.78 -14.01
C GLU A 286 20.66 4.35 -13.45
N ALA A 287 21.75 3.63 -13.69
CA ALA A 287 21.95 2.28 -13.19
C ALA A 287 22.31 2.29 -11.69
N GLY A 288 21.93 1.23 -10.97
CA GLY A 288 22.25 1.06 -9.54
C GLY A 288 21.14 0.39 -8.76
N ALA A 289 21.33 0.25 -7.46
CA ALA A 289 20.40 -0.44 -6.57
C ALA A 289 19.00 0.19 -6.58
N ALA A 290 18.90 1.51 -6.67
CA ALA A 290 17.62 2.21 -6.74
C ALA A 290 16.82 1.83 -8.00
N ARG A 291 17.46 1.73 -9.16
CA ARG A 291 16.82 1.26 -10.39
C ARG A 291 16.43 -0.21 -10.28
N ASP A 292 17.33 -1.06 -9.77
CA ASP A 292 17.10 -2.49 -9.67
C ASP A 292 15.88 -2.80 -8.81
N ILE A 293 15.73 -2.16 -7.65
CA ILE A 293 14.60 -2.39 -6.76
C ILE A 293 13.29 -1.85 -7.34
N VAL A 294 13.32 -0.74 -8.07
CA VAL A 294 12.14 -0.20 -8.76
C VAL A 294 11.70 -1.14 -9.87
N LEU A 295 12.64 -1.72 -10.64
CA LEU A 295 12.31 -2.69 -11.68
C LEU A 295 11.55 -3.90 -11.13
N LEU A 296 12.01 -4.47 -10.00
CA LEU A 296 11.33 -5.61 -9.36
C LEU A 296 9.91 -5.26 -8.91
N ASN A 297 9.75 -4.11 -8.23
CA ASN A 297 8.46 -3.71 -7.71
C ASN A 297 7.50 -3.24 -8.82
N ALA A 298 7.99 -2.58 -9.86
CA ALA A 298 7.20 -2.25 -11.04
C ALA A 298 6.78 -3.52 -11.82
N ALA A 299 7.66 -4.51 -11.95
CA ALA A 299 7.35 -5.79 -12.59
C ALA A 299 6.23 -6.53 -11.84
N ALA A 300 6.28 -6.53 -10.51
CA ALA A 300 5.24 -7.14 -9.69
C ALA A 300 3.90 -6.39 -9.81
N ALA A 301 3.94 -5.06 -9.90
CA ALA A 301 2.74 -4.25 -10.13
C ALA A 301 2.12 -4.52 -11.52
N LEU A 302 2.95 -4.67 -12.56
CA LEU A 302 2.50 -5.02 -13.91
C LEU A 302 1.87 -6.42 -13.94
N TYR A 303 2.46 -7.37 -13.23
CA TYR A 303 1.92 -8.72 -13.12
C TYR A 303 0.59 -8.72 -12.33
N ALA A 304 0.54 -8.07 -11.17
CA ALA A 304 -0.68 -7.93 -10.39
C ALA A 304 -1.80 -7.20 -11.17
N GLY A 305 -1.45 -6.17 -11.94
CA GLY A 305 -2.37 -5.42 -12.81
C GLY A 305 -2.80 -6.18 -14.08
N ASN A 306 -2.35 -7.44 -14.25
CA ASN A 306 -2.61 -8.28 -15.43
C ASN A 306 -2.15 -7.67 -16.78
N VAL A 307 -1.16 -6.76 -16.73
CA VAL A 307 -0.49 -6.20 -17.92
C VAL A 307 0.58 -7.15 -18.42
N ALA A 308 1.28 -7.81 -17.50
CA ALA A 308 2.25 -8.84 -17.81
C ALA A 308 1.72 -10.22 -17.35
N SER A 309 2.05 -11.28 -18.08
CA SER A 309 1.66 -12.66 -17.77
C SER A 309 2.55 -13.32 -16.70
N SER A 310 3.70 -12.71 -16.42
CA SER A 310 4.69 -13.17 -15.44
C SER A 310 5.54 -12.02 -14.90
N LEU A 311 6.23 -12.24 -13.77
CA LEU A 311 7.20 -11.28 -13.24
C LEU A 311 8.36 -11.03 -14.23
N THR A 312 8.80 -12.06 -14.95
CA THR A 312 9.87 -11.93 -15.97
C THR A 312 9.45 -11.01 -17.12
N GLU A 313 8.23 -11.16 -17.63
CA GLU A 313 7.69 -10.25 -18.66
C GLU A 313 7.52 -8.83 -18.09
N GLY A 314 7.02 -8.70 -16.85
CA GLY A 314 6.94 -7.42 -16.15
C GLY A 314 8.31 -6.74 -16.02
N MET A 315 9.38 -7.48 -15.73
CA MET A 315 10.76 -6.95 -15.70
C MET A 315 11.21 -6.39 -17.06
N ALA A 316 10.92 -7.09 -18.14
CA ALA A 316 11.26 -6.61 -19.48
C ALA A 316 10.50 -5.31 -19.82
N SER A 317 9.20 -5.27 -19.54
CA SER A 317 8.35 -4.11 -19.78
C SER A 317 8.74 -2.89 -18.91
N ALA A 318 9.05 -3.12 -17.62
CA ALA A 318 9.52 -2.09 -16.71
C ALA A 318 10.86 -1.49 -17.15
N ARG A 319 11.80 -2.34 -17.58
CA ARG A 319 13.11 -1.93 -18.10
C ARG A 319 12.95 -1.06 -19.34
N GLU A 320 12.14 -1.50 -20.29
CA GLU A 320 11.88 -0.77 -21.53
C GLU A 320 11.19 0.58 -21.25
N ALA A 321 10.27 0.66 -20.28
CA ALA A 321 9.63 1.91 -19.90
C ALA A 321 10.61 2.95 -19.32
N ILE A 322 11.63 2.52 -18.58
CA ILE A 322 12.71 3.39 -18.10
C ILE A 322 13.65 3.77 -19.23
N ASP A 323 14.18 2.78 -19.99
CA ASP A 323 15.23 2.98 -20.99
C ASP A 323 14.76 3.84 -22.17
N SER A 324 13.47 3.79 -22.50
CA SER A 324 12.87 4.65 -23.53
C SER A 324 12.53 6.06 -23.07
N GLY A 325 12.68 6.38 -21.76
CA GLY A 325 12.29 7.65 -21.17
C GLY A 325 10.80 7.81 -20.92
N ARG A 326 9.96 6.81 -21.25
CA ARG A 326 8.49 6.87 -21.06
C ARG A 326 8.10 7.01 -19.57
N ALA A 327 8.86 6.40 -18.66
CA ALA A 327 8.59 6.50 -17.23
C ALA A 327 8.75 7.92 -16.71
N LYS A 328 9.78 8.66 -17.18
CA LYS A 328 9.98 10.08 -16.87
C LYS A 328 8.88 10.95 -17.46
N ALA A 329 8.56 10.74 -18.74
CA ALA A 329 7.46 11.47 -19.39
C ALA A 329 6.11 11.23 -18.67
N LYS A 330 5.86 10.02 -18.15
CA LYS A 330 4.67 9.69 -17.37
C LYS A 330 4.62 10.46 -16.04
N GLN A 331 5.74 10.68 -15.36
CA GLN A 331 5.81 11.53 -14.17
C GLN A 331 5.41 12.98 -14.52
N GLU A 332 5.95 13.54 -15.59
CA GLU A 332 5.68 14.91 -16.04
C GLU A 332 4.20 15.08 -16.44
N GLU A 333 3.63 14.10 -17.15
CA GLU A 333 2.22 14.04 -17.53
C GLU A 333 1.30 14.02 -16.30
N PHE A 334 1.62 13.18 -15.29
CA PHE A 334 0.86 13.12 -14.04
C PHE A 334 0.89 14.45 -13.29
N ILE A 335 2.08 15.06 -13.12
CA ILE A 335 2.21 16.36 -12.46
C ILE A 335 1.32 17.39 -13.16
N ALA A 336 1.44 17.49 -14.49
CA ALA A 336 0.66 18.45 -15.28
C ALA A 336 -0.87 18.21 -15.15
N ALA A 337 -1.33 16.96 -15.12
CA ALA A 337 -2.73 16.62 -14.95
C ALA A 337 -3.27 17.04 -13.56
N THR A 338 -2.50 16.86 -12.50
CA THR A 338 -2.91 17.29 -11.15
C THR A 338 -3.05 18.80 -11.01
N LEU A 339 -2.35 19.59 -11.84
CA LEU A 339 -2.36 21.06 -11.80
C LEU A 339 -3.54 21.67 -12.59
N LYS A 340 -4.15 20.91 -13.51
CA LYS A 340 -5.32 21.35 -14.28
C LYS A 340 -6.62 21.43 -13.47
N GLY A 341 -6.61 20.88 -12.28
CA GLY A 341 -7.67 20.64 -11.29
C GLY A 341 -8.54 21.56 -10.78
#